data_e662353fd0ddadb3d4dee7654a3e23e3
#
_entry.id   e662353fd0ddadb3d4dee7654a3e23e3
#
_cell.length_a   1.000
_cell.length_b   1.000
_cell.length_c   1.000
_cell.angle_alpha   90.00
_cell.angle_beta   90.00
_cell.angle_gamma   90.00
#
_symmetry.space_group_name_H-M   'P 1'
#
loop_
_entity.id
_entity.type
_entity.pdbx_description
1 polymer ?
#
loop_
_entity_poly.entity_id
_entity_poly.type
_entity_poly.pdbx_seq_one_letter_code
_entity_poly.pdbx_strand_id
1 'polypeptide(L)'
;MRIISGRFKGRRFDPPSNITARPTTDFAKESLFNLINNEMDIEGITALDLFSGTGSNSYELASRDALHITAIEMSEKHISYIRKMCTDLKIDNIRVMRQDVFRYLTSTQTSFDFIFADPPYQLENITDIPDLVFKHNHLNPDGLLIVEHGAKTSFENHPNFVDHRNYGNVHFSFFKLKVES
;
A
#
# COMPACT_ATOMS: atom_id res chain seq x y z
N MET A 1 17.13 2.02 0.87
CA MET A 1 15.79 2.53 1.27
C MET A 1 15.81 2.98 2.72
N ARG A 2 15.02 3.95 3.06
CA ARG A 2 14.94 4.47 4.44
C ARG A 2 13.49 4.80 4.82
N ILE A 3 13.21 4.84 6.11
CA ILE A 3 11.97 5.36 6.66
C ILE A 3 12.06 6.89 6.70
N ILE A 4 11.09 7.57 6.12
CA ILE A 4 11.13 9.01 5.87
C ILE A 4 10.73 9.84 7.10
N SER A 5 9.72 9.37 7.84
CA SER A 5 9.15 10.12 8.96
C SER A 5 8.70 9.21 10.10
N GLY A 6 8.29 9.81 11.23
CA GLY A 6 7.72 9.09 12.37
C GLY A 6 8.77 8.50 13.32
N ARG A 7 8.34 7.54 14.13
CA ARG A 7 9.13 6.91 15.22
C ARG A 7 10.44 6.29 14.77
N PHE A 8 10.48 5.76 13.56
CA PHE A 8 11.63 5.06 13.00
C PHE A 8 12.35 5.88 11.91
N LYS A 9 12.12 7.19 11.84
CA LYS A 9 12.73 8.08 10.84
C LYS A 9 14.24 7.86 10.72
N GLY A 10 14.71 7.76 9.49
CA GLY A 10 16.13 7.61 9.17
C GLY A 10 16.65 6.18 9.25
N ARG A 11 15.90 5.22 9.79
CA ARG A 11 16.28 3.81 9.76
C ARG A 11 16.35 3.33 8.31
N ARG A 12 17.45 2.68 8.00
CA ARG A 12 17.70 2.10 6.67
C ARG A 12 17.35 0.63 6.66
N PHE A 13 16.92 0.17 5.51
CA PHE A 13 16.69 -1.24 5.24
C PHE A 13 17.10 -1.53 3.79
N ASP A 14 18.06 -2.45 3.64
CA ASP A 14 18.59 -2.85 2.34
C ASP A 14 18.32 -4.35 2.19
N PRO A 15 17.35 -4.71 1.33
CA PRO A 15 17.04 -6.10 1.06
C PRO A 15 18.27 -6.80 0.46
N PRO A 16 18.50 -8.10 0.81
CA PRO A 16 19.54 -8.87 0.18
C PRO A 16 19.43 -8.90 -1.35
N SER A 17 20.55 -9.01 -2.04
CA SER A 17 20.61 -8.99 -3.52
C SER A 17 19.80 -10.09 -4.21
N ASN A 18 19.47 -11.16 -3.48
CA ASN A 18 18.61 -12.25 -3.97
C ASN A 18 17.11 -11.94 -3.85
N ILE A 19 16.74 -10.78 -3.31
CA ILE A 19 15.38 -10.28 -3.30
C ILE A 19 15.25 -9.26 -4.44
N THR A 20 14.63 -9.68 -5.53
CA THR A 20 14.31 -8.80 -6.64
C THR A 20 13.02 -8.06 -6.33
N ALA A 21 13.13 -6.82 -5.91
CA ALA A 21 12.01 -5.90 -5.83
C ALA A 21 12.35 -4.67 -6.67
N ARG A 22 11.37 -4.10 -7.34
CA ARG A 22 11.55 -2.77 -7.94
C ARG A 22 11.78 -1.79 -6.80
N PRO A 23 12.92 -1.10 -6.73
CA PRO A 23 13.17 -0.15 -5.65
C PRO A 23 12.21 1.03 -5.80
N THR A 24 11.36 1.23 -4.81
CA THR A 24 10.67 2.52 -4.66
C THR A 24 11.72 3.53 -4.21
N THR A 25 11.94 4.57 -5.00
CA THR A 25 12.88 5.62 -4.61
C THR A 25 12.39 6.34 -3.36
N ASP A 26 13.29 6.82 -2.53
CA ASP A 26 12.94 7.66 -1.36
C ASP A 26 12.07 8.85 -1.78
N PHE A 27 12.36 9.45 -2.94
CA PHE A 27 11.56 10.54 -3.50
C PHE A 27 10.11 10.13 -3.82
N ALA A 28 9.90 9.01 -4.48
CA ALA A 28 8.56 8.53 -4.82
C ALA A 28 7.76 8.20 -3.55
N LYS A 29 8.40 7.57 -2.57
CA LYS A 29 7.77 7.28 -1.28
C LYS A 29 7.43 8.54 -0.49
N GLU A 30 8.33 9.51 -0.42
CA GLU A 30 8.08 10.80 0.22
C GLU A 30 6.91 11.53 -0.45
N SER A 31 6.89 11.57 -1.78
CA SER A 31 5.80 12.16 -2.55
C SER A 31 4.46 11.47 -2.27
N LEU A 32 4.43 10.14 -2.25
CA LEU A 32 3.23 9.37 -1.91
C LEU A 32 2.71 9.73 -0.52
N PHE A 33 3.56 9.72 0.50
CA PHE A 33 3.13 10.00 1.87
C PHE A 33 2.75 11.47 2.10
N ASN A 34 3.32 12.40 1.35
CA ASN A 34 2.85 13.79 1.33
C ASN A 34 1.42 13.88 0.76
N LEU A 35 1.13 13.15 -0.30
CA LEU A 35 -0.24 13.08 -0.85
C LEU A 35 -1.21 12.44 0.15
N ILE A 36 -0.83 11.36 0.81
CA ILE A 36 -1.67 10.72 1.84
C ILE A 36 -1.97 11.70 2.98
N ASN A 37 -0.96 12.42 3.48
CA ASN A 37 -1.13 13.38 4.57
C ASN A 37 -2.05 14.57 4.21
N ASN A 38 -2.18 14.89 2.92
CA ASN A 38 -3.15 15.91 2.48
C ASN A 38 -4.60 15.40 2.49
N GLU A 39 -4.78 14.08 2.45
CA GLU A 39 -6.09 13.44 2.34
C GLU A 39 -6.60 12.92 3.69
N MET A 40 -5.69 12.47 4.56
CA MET A 40 -6.05 11.86 5.83
C MET A 40 -4.89 11.89 6.85
N ASP A 41 -5.23 11.80 8.13
CA ASP A 41 -4.26 11.55 9.18
C ASP A 41 -3.93 10.05 9.24
N ILE A 42 -2.65 9.71 9.33
CA ILE A 42 -2.20 8.31 9.37
C ILE A 42 -2.24 7.75 10.80
N GLU A 43 -2.13 8.60 11.81
CA GLU A 43 -2.18 8.15 13.21
C GLU A 43 -3.50 7.44 13.53
N GLY A 44 -3.42 6.24 14.05
CA GLY A 44 -4.57 5.47 14.53
C GLY A 44 -5.39 4.76 13.45
N ILE A 45 -5.02 4.87 12.16
CA ILE A 45 -5.77 4.19 11.08
C ILE A 45 -5.45 2.70 10.98
N THR A 46 -6.37 1.95 10.39
CA THR A 46 -6.11 0.59 9.88
C THR A 46 -5.74 0.66 8.41
N ALA A 47 -4.69 -0.04 8.01
CA ALA A 47 -4.17 0.00 6.64
C ALA A 47 -3.96 -1.39 6.04
N LEU A 48 -4.16 -1.49 4.73
CA LEU A 48 -3.90 -2.67 3.92
C LEU A 48 -2.85 -2.33 2.86
N ASP A 49 -1.75 -3.05 2.86
CA ASP A 49 -0.64 -2.92 1.90
C ASP A 49 -0.66 -4.14 0.96
N LEU A 50 -1.24 -3.95 -0.22
CA LEU A 50 -1.35 -4.97 -1.25
C LEU A 50 -0.11 -4.98 -2.13
N PHE A 51 0.43 -6.17 -2.41
CA PHE A 51 1.72 -6.34 -3.08
C PHE A 51 2.87 -5.69 -2.28
N SER A 52 2.95 -6.01 -0.99
CA SER A 52 3.81 -5.27 -0.05
C SER A 52 5.32 -5.40 -0.33
N GLY A 53 5.73 -6.37 -1.14
CA GLY A 53 7.14 -6.55 -1.53
C GLY A 53 8.05 -6.66 -0.30
N THR A 54 9.03 -5.78 -0.20
CA THR A 54 9.95 -5.72 0.94
C THR A 54 9.40 -4.99 2.17
N GLY A 55 8.15 -4.51 2.11
CA GLY A 55 7.46 -3.88 3.23
C GLY A 55 7.71 -2.38 3.41
N SER A 56 8.31 -1.71 2.44
CA SER A 56 8.70 -0.29 2.56
C SER A 56 7.55 0.62 2.99
N ASN A 57 6.36 0.48 2.39
CA ASN A 57 5.20 1.28 2.73
C ASN A 57 4.61 0.87 4.09
N SER A 58 4.61 -0.42 4.39
CA SER A 58 4.17 -0.92 5.71
C SER A 58 5.01 -0.36 6.86
N TYR A 59 6.34 -0.29 6.72
CA TYR A 59 7.20 0.31 7.74
C TYR A 59 6.96 1.81 7.89
N GLU A 60 6.73 2.51 6.80
CA GLU A 60 6.43 3.94 6.83
C GLU A 60 5.10 4.21 7.54
N LEU A 61 4.06 3.43 7.26
CA LEU A 61 2.77 3.51 7.96
C LEU A 61 2.93 3.24 9.45
N ALA A 62 3.67 2.18 9.82
CA ALA A 62 3.95 1.85 11.21
C ALA A 62 4.74 2.96 11.92
N SER A 63 5.72 3.56 11.24
CA SER A 63 6.51 4.66 11.75
C SER A 63 5.69 5.91 12.02
N ARG A 64 4.60 6.11 11.28
CA ARG A 64 3.66 7.23 11.42
C ARG A 64 2.46 6.91 12.31
N ASP A 65 2.60 5.90 13.15
CA ASP A 65 1.63 5.52 14.19
C ASP A 65 0.28 5.02 13.68
N ALA A 66 0.23 4.42 12.48
CA ALA A 66 -0.93 3.63 12.07
C ALA A 66 -1.23 2.56 13.14
N LEU A 67 -2.51 2.34 13.44
CA LEU A 67 -2.92 1.41 14.50
C LEU A 67 -2.56 -0.04 14.15
N HIS A 68 -2.90 -0.46 12.93
CA HIS A 68 -2.67 -1.81 12.44
C HIS A 68 -2.48 -1.83 10.93
N ILE A 69 -1.50 -2.58 10.46
CA ILE A 69 -1.20 -2.76 9.04
C ILE A 69 -1.29 -4.25 8.69
N THR A 70 -2.06 -4.57 7.66
CA THR A 70 -2.06 -5.90 7.03
C THR A 70 -1.29 -5.82 5.73
N ALA A 71 -0.22 -6.61 5.61
CA ALA A 71 0.62 -6.67 4.42
C ALA A 71 0.40 -8.00 3.69
N ILE A 72 0.02 -7.94 2.42
CA ILE A 72 -0.24 -9.11 1.57
C ILE A 72 0.91 -9.27 0.59
N GLU A 73 1.53 -10.44 0.60
CA GLU A 73 2.67 -10.78 -0.25
C GLU A 73 2.67 -12.29 -0.58
N MET A 74 3.09 -12.65 -1.78
CA MET A 74 3.18 -14.05 -2.23
C MET A 74 4.56 -14.66 -1.97
N SER A 75 5.62 -13.86 -2.11
CA SER A 75 7.00 -14.33 -2.04
C SER A 75 7.42 -14.63 -0.61
N GLU A 76 7.77 -15.89 -0.34
CA GLU A 76 8.30 -16.30 0.98
C GLU A 76 9.57 -15.53 1.37
N LYS A 77 10.42 -15.20 0.40
CA LYS A 77 11.64 -14.41 0.63
C LYS A 77 11.30 -13.00 1.13
N HIS A 78 10.33 -12.34 0.51
CA HIS A 78 9.85 -11.02 0.94
C HIS A 78 9.21 -11.09 2.34
N ILE A 79 8.37 -12.09 2.58
CA ILE A 79 7.69 -12.28 3.87
C ILE A 79 8.71 -12.50 5.00
N SER A 80 9.69 -13.36 4.78
CA SER A 80 10.77 -13.61 5.76
C SER A 80 11.57 -12.35 6.03
N TYR A 81 11.83 -11.55 4.98
CA TYR A 81 12.50 -10.27 5.13
C TYR A 81 11.66 -9.28 5.94
N ILE A 82 10.37 -9.13 5.66
CA ILE A 82 9.47 -8.23 6.42
C ILE A 82 9.45 -8.64 7.89
N ARG A 83 9.29 -9.93 8.18
CA ARG A 83 9.28 -10.44 9.56
C ARG A 83 10.58 -10.13 10.30
N LYS A 84 11.71 -10.32 9.62
CA LYS A 84 13.02 -9.97 10.18
C LYS A 84 13.11 -8.47 10.48
N MET A 85 12.71 -7.62 9.56
CA MET A 85 12.73 -6.17 9.76
C MET A 85 11.80 -5.73 10.90
N CYS A 86 10.62 -6.32 11.02
CA CYS A 86 9.71 -6.06 12.14
C CYS A 86 10.37 -6.41 13.49
N THR A 87 11.08 -7.54 13.55
CA THR A 87 11.81 -7.92 14.76
C THR A 87 12.96 -6.95 15.07
N ASP A 88 13.78 -6.62 14.07
CA ASP A 88 14.95 -5.74 14.22
C ASP A 88 14.56 -4.31 14.64
N LEU A 89 13.46 -3.81 14.11
CA LEU A 89 12.93 -2.46 14.40
C LEU A 89 11.94 -2.45 15.58
N LYS A 90 11.59 -3.61 16.12
CA LYS A 90 10.55 -3.76 17.17
C LYS A 90 9.19 -3.19 16.74
N ILE A 91 8.80 -3.49 15.51
CA ILE A 91 7.49 -3.16 14.97
C ILE A 91 6.53 -4.32 15.26
N ASP A 92 5.46 -4.07 15.98
CA ASP A 92 4.49 -5.08 16.45
C ASP A 92 3.09 -4.93 15.85
N ASN A 93 2.87 -3.91 15.03
CA ASN A 93 1.56 -3.58 14.44
C ASN A 93 1.45 -3.92 12.94
N ILE A 94 2.39 -4.68 12.37
CA ILE A 94 2.32 -5.20 11.00
C ILE A 94 2.03 -6.70 11.03
N ARG A 95 0.92 -7.10 10.42
CA ARG A 95 0.58 -8.50 10.16
C ARG A 95 0.88 -8.85 8.71
N VAL A 96 1.83 -9.73 8.49
CA VAL A 96 2.20 -10.21 7.14
C VAL A 96 1.44 -11.50 6.83
N MET A 97 0.76 -11.54 5.70
CA MET A 97 0.03 -12.71 5.22
C MET A 97 0.55 -13.16 3.86
N ARG A 98 0.85 -14.45 3.75
CA ARG A 98 1.18 -15.07 2.47
C ARG A 98 -0.10 -15.42 1.74
N GLN A 99 -0.47 -14.58 0.77
CA GLN A 99 -1.66 -14.80 -0.03
C GLN A 99 -1.58 -14.04 -1.36
N ASP A 100 -2.24 -14.55 -2.39
CA ASP A 100 -2.55 -13.82 -3.61
C ASP A 100 -3.51 -12.67 -3.30
N VAL A 101 -3.26 -11.49 -3.85
CA VAL A 101 -4.05 -10.28 -3.58
C VAL A 101 -5.50 -10.44 -4.00
N PHE A 102 -5.75 -10.99 -5.19
CA PHE A 102 -7.13 -11.17 -5.70
C PHE A 102 -7.91 -12.19 -4.87
N ARG A 103 -7.24 -13.26 -4.43
CA ARG A 103 -7.83 -14.23 -3.52
C ARG A 103 -8.12 -13.62 -2.15
N TYR A 104 -7.21 -12.78 -1.63
CA TYR A 104 -7.45 -12.05 -0.38
C TYR A 104 -8.70 -11.18 -0.49
N LEU A 105 -8.78 -10.34 -1.53
CA LEU A 105 -9.89 -9.42 -1.73
C LEU A 105 -11.24 -10.12 -1.96
N THR A 106 -11.25 -11.34 -2.48
CA THR A 106 -12.50 -12.11 -2.69
C THR A 106 -12.91 -13.00 -1.51
N SER A 107 -11.98 -13.34 -0.60
CA SER A 107 -12.21 -14.30 0.48
C SER A 107 -12.33 -13.69 1.88
N THR A 108 -12.05 -12.39 2.03
CA THR A 108 -12.12 -11.68 3.32
C THR A 108 -13.20 -10.60 3.29
N GLN A 109 -13.64 -10.18 4.47
CA GLN A 109 -14.63 -9.10 4.65
C GLN A 109 -14.09 -7.98 5.56
N THR A 110 -12.79 -7.97 5.79
CA THR A 110 -12.15 -6.93 6.60
C THR A 110 -12.09 -5.61 5.82
N SER A 111 -12.43 -4.52 6.48
CA SER A 111 -12.35 -3.18 5.92
C SER A 111 -11.25 -2.35 6.58
N PHE A 112 -10.77 -1.34 5.86
CA PHE A 112 -9.61 -0.52 6.23
C PHE A 112 -9.89 0.96 5.96
N ASP A 113 -9.20 1.81 6.69
CA ASP A 113 -9.23 3.26 6.45
C ASP A 113 -8.34 3.66 5.27
N PHE A 114 -7.26 2.94 5.06
CA PHE A 114 -6.33 3.17 3.97
C PHE A 114 -5.94 1.84 3.29
N ILE A 115 -5.98 1.83 1.96
CA ILE A 115 -5.53 0.70 1.14
C ILE A 115 -4.54 1.23 0.11
N PHE A 116 -3.37 0.61 0.05
CA PHE A 116 -2.37 0.88 -0.98
C PHE A 116 -2.09 -0.39 -1.78
N ALA A 117 -2.03 -0.26 -3.10
CA ALA A 117 -1.66 -1.35 -4.00
C ALA A 117 -0.54 -0.90 -4.94
N ASP A 118 0.56 -1.65 -4.95
CA ASP A 118 1.69 -1.46 -5.87
C ASP A 118 1.93 -2.75 -6.69
N PRO A 119 1.02 -3.08 -7.61
CA PRO A 119 1.14 -4.28 -8.42
C PRO A 119 2.25 -4.15 -9.46
N PRO A 120 2.78 -5.27 -10.00
CA PRO A 120 3.61 -5.23 -11.20
C PRO A 120 2.88 -4.50 -12.33
N TYR A 121 3.55 -3.55 -13.01
CA TYR A 121 2.90 -2.71 -14.03
C TYR A 121 2.36 -3.49 -15.24
N GLN A 122 2.92 -4.66 -15.52
CA GLN A 122 2.46 -5.56 -16.60
C GLN A 122 1.34 -6.52 -16.16
N LEU A 123 0.82 -6.39 -14.94
CA LEU A 123 -0.29 -7.20 -14.46
C LEU A 123 -1.54 -6.92 -15.30
N GLU A 124 -2.05 -7.93 -16.01
CA GLU A 124 -3.17 -7.75 -16.96
C GLU A 124 -4.48 -7.33 -16.28
N ASN A 125 -4.71 -7.82 -15.07
CA ASN A 125 -5.94 -7.55 -14.31
C ASN A 125 -5.76 -6.48 -13.21
N ILE A 126 -4.86 -5.53 -13.41
CA ILE A 126 -4.62 -4.43 -12.47
C ILE A 126 -5.90 -3.60 -12.22
N THR A 127 -6.76 -3.46 -13.22
CA THR A 127 -8.02 -2.72 -13.14
C THR A 127 -9.07 -3.39 -12.26
N ASP A 128 -8.93 -4.71 -12.00
CA ASP A 128 -9.85 -5.43 -11.11
C ASP A 128 -9.62 -5.08 -9.62
N ILE A 129 -8.47 -4.50 -9.28
CA ILE A 129 -8.14 -4.17 -7.87
C ILE A 129 -9.17 -3.23 -7.26
N PRO A 130 -9.44 -2.02 -7.80
CA PRO A 130 -10.46 -1.16 -7.23
C PRO A 130 -11.85 -1.79 -7.30
N ASP A 131 -12.20 -2.48 -8.39
CA ASP A 131 -13.49 -3.17 -8.51
C ASP A 131 -13.73 -4.13 -7.33
N LEU A 132 -12.74 -4.94 -6.98
CA LEU A 132 -12.82 -5.90 -5.88
C LEU A 132 -12.85 -5.21 -4.51
N VAL A 133 -12.06 -4.15 -4.33
CA VAL A 133 -12.05 -3.38 -3.07
C VAL A 133 -13.43 -2.83 -2.77
N PHE A 134 -14.10 -2.23 -3.75
CA PHE A 134 -15.44 -1.65 -3.55
C PHE A 134 -16.54 -2.71 -3.53
N LYS A 135 -16.49 -3.72 -4.39
CA LYS A 135 -17.46 -4.82 -4.42
C LYS A 135 -17.54 -5.58 -3.10
N HIS A 136 -16.43 -5.78 -2.44
CA HIS A 136 -16.35 -6.54 -1.18
C HIS A 136 -16.25 -5.64 0.07
N ASN A 137 -16.51 -4.34 -0.06
CA ASN A 137 -16.57 -3.37 1.04
C ASN A 137 -15.30 -3.33 1.89
N HIS A 138 -14.12 -3.36 1.24
CA HIS A 138 -12.84 -3.31 1.96
C HIS A 138 -12.45 -1.90 2.42
N LEU A 139 -13.15 -0.86 1.99
CA LEU A 139 -12.85 0.51 2.36
C LEU A 139 -13.89 1.05 3.34
N ASN A 140 -13.41 1.56 4.49
CA ASN A 140 -14.25 2.23 5.48
C ASN A 140 -14.81 3.55 4.92
N PRO A 141 -15.92 4.10 5.47
CA PRO A 141 -16.35 5.46 5.19
C PRO A 141 -15.19 6.45 5.39
N ASP A 142 -15.06 7.44 4.50
CA ASP A 142 -13.96 8.40 4.46
C ASP A 142 -12.57 7.78 4.19
N GLY A 143 -12.51 6.50 3.92
CA GLY A 143 -11.28 5.79 3.59
C GLY A 143 -10.72 6.16 2.20
N LEU A 144 -9.45 5.83 2.00
CA LEU A 144 -8.72 6.13 0.77
C LEU A 144 -8.07 4.86 0.21
N LEU A 145 -8.31 4.58 -1.07
CA LEU A 145 -7.55 3.61 -1.85
C LEU A 145 -6.61 4.36 -2.81
N ILE A 146 -5.35 3.98 -2.82
CA ILE A 146 -4.38 4.42 -3.83
C ILE A 146 -3.83 3.20 -4.57
N VAL A 147 -3.84 3.25 -5.88
CA VAL A 147 -3.23 2.23 -6.76
C VAL A 147 -2.08 2.87 -7.52
N GLU A 148 -0.87 2.33 -7.34
CA GLU A 148 0.31 2.67 -8.14
C GLU A 148 0.27 1.89 -9.46
N HIS A 149 0.57 2.55 -10.57
CA HIS A 149 0.57 1.93 -11.90
C HIS A 149 1.49 2.66 -12.88
N GLY A 150 1.70 2.05 -14.03
CA GLY A 150 2.44 2.68 -15.13
C GLY A 150 1.53 3.55 -16.00
N ALA A 151 2.15 4.29 -16.95
CA ALA A 151 1.45 5.24 -17.83
C ALA A 151 0.40 4.60 -18.76
N LYS A 152 0.49 3.29 -19.01
CA LYS A 152 -0.44 2.57 -19.91
C LYS A 152 -1.79 2.26 -19.27
N THR A 153 -1.90 2.35 -17.95
CA THR A 153 -3.12 2.07 -17.20
C THR A 153 -3.84 3.37 -16.88
N SER A 154 -5.16 3.41 -17.09
CA SER A 154 -6.02 4.51 -16.66
C SER A 154 -7.21 3.99 -15.87
N PHE A 155 -7.57 4.70 -14.82
CA PHE A 155 -8.72 4.41 -13.96
C PHE A 155 -9.78 5.51 -14.00
N GLU A 156 -9.67 6.49 -14.90
CA GLU A 156 -10.55 7.66 -14.94
C GLU A 156 -12.03 7.31 -15.13
N ASN A 157 -12.32 6.17 -15.75
CA ASN A 157 -13.70 5.70 -15.97
C ASN A 157 -14.27 4.89 -14.79
N HIS A 158 -13.47 4.61 -13.75
CA HIS A 158 -13.95 3.87 -12.59
C HIS A 158 -14.90 4.76 -11.75
N PRO A 159 -16.07 4.25 -11.31
CA PRO A 159 -17.08 5.08 -10.63
C PRO A 159 -16.59 5.73 -9.33
N ASN A 160 -15.62 5.13 -8.65
CA ASN A 160 -15.05 5.64 -7.40
C ASN A 160 -13.71 6.38 -7.58
N PHE A 161 -13.26 6.57 -8.82
CA PHE A 161 -12.05 7.35 -9.11
C PHE A 161 -12.26 8.82 -8.71
N VAL A 162 -11.27 9.42 -8.05
CA VAL A 162 -11.35 10.82 -7.60
C VAL A 162 -10.20 11.69 -8.08
N ASP A 163 -8.99 11.15 -8.24
CA ASP A 163 -7.83 11.92 -8.64
C ASP A 163 -6.71 11.05 -9.20
N HIS A 164 -5.78 11.67 -9.90
CA HIS A 164 -4.58 11.06 -10.45
C HIS A 164 -3.40 12.00 -10.27
N ARG A 165 -2.27 11.44 -9.84
CA ARG A 165 -0.99 12.15 -9.75
C ARG A 165 0.10 11.31 -10.39
N ASN A 166 1.10 11.96 -10.98
CA ASN A 166 2.26 11.26 -11.51
C ASN A 166 3.56 11.96 -11.14
N TYR A 167 4.58 11.14 -10.92
CA TYR A 167 5.96 11.54 -10.65
C TYR A 167 6.86 10.73 -11.59
N GLY A 168 7.21 11.34 -12.74
CA GLY A 168 7.88 10.63 -13.81
C GLY A 168 7.03 9.49 -14.35
N ASN A 169 7.54 8.26 -14.30
CA ASN A 169 6.84 7.06 -14.77
C ASN A 169 5.95 6.40 -13.70
N VAL A 170 5.93 6.94 -12.49
CA VAL A 170 5.10 6.43 -11.39
C VAL A 170 3.79 7.20 -11.35
N HIS A 171 2.70 6.49 -11.47
CA HIS A 171 1.35 7.04 -11.44
C HIS A 171 0.60 6.54 -10.22
N PHE A 172 -0.14 7.44 -9.56
CA PHE A 172 -1.03 7.12 -8.44
C PHE A 172 -2.45 7.52 -8.81
N SER A 173 -3.36 6.57 -8.77
CA SER A 173 -4.80 6.81 -8.88
C SER A 173 -5.47 6.67 -7.53
N PHE A 174 -6.35 7.60 -7.21
CA PHE A 174 -7.01 7.76 -5.91
C PHE A 174 -8.48 7.42 -6.03
N PHE A 175 -9.00 6.68 -5.06
CA PHE A 175 -10.38 6.23 -5.04
C PHE A 175 -10.99 6.43 -3.66
N LYS A 176 -12.25 6.83 -3.61
CA LYS A 176 -13.04 6.97 -2.38
C LYS A 176 -14.45 6.42 -2.59
N LEU A 177 -15.10 6.04 -1.49
CA LEU A 177 -16.53 5.78 -1.52
C LEU A 177 -17.27 7.06 -1.95
N LYS A 178 -18.25 6.90 -2.83
CA LYS A 178 -19.13 8.03 -3.15
C LYS A 178 -20.01 8.35 -1.94
N VAL A 179 -20.05 9.61 -1.57
CA VAL A 179 -21.03 10.10 -0.61
C VAL A 179 -22.37 10.18 -1.33
N GLU A 180 -23.36 9.41 -0.89
CA GLU A 180 -24.72 9.59 -1.36
C GLU A 180 -25.23 10.94 -0.86
N SER A 181 -25.55 11.80 -1.81
CA SER A 181 -26.14 13.11 -1.52
C SER A 181 -27.64 13.01 -1.35
#